data_15038afdb8d79ec310ebc95ba1bac744
#
_entry.id   15038afdb8d79ec310ebc95ba1bac744
#
_cell.length_a   1.000
_cell.length_b   1.000
_cell.length_c   1.000
_cell.angle_alpha   90.00
_cell.angle_beta   90.00
_cell.angle_gamma   90.00
#
_symmetry.space_group_name_H-M   'P 1'
#
loop_
_entity.id
_entity.type
_entity.pdbx_description
1 polymer ?
#
loop_
_entity_poly.entity_id
_entity_poly.type
_entity_poly.pdbx_seq_one_letter_code
_entity_poly.pdbx_strand_id
1 'polypeptide(L)'
;MAWHEGNVQKFARSTDLGLTYSPVLTLDSTRRGIGSDLTSDTNGNVYYFYPTIDSANPAQVRVLKSSDGGATFAPAVVVAPLNDRFDFAIPAMDVRRAFIYVSADTDLSGGPFANRIYAAWTDTTAAESGTPANNHARIVVARSADGGATWNTTLAHESDDLDTVDR
;
A
#
# COMPACT_ATOMS: atom_id res chain seq x y z
N MET A 1 -12.86 -5.56 7.63
CA MET A 1 -11.71 -5.79 8.53
C MET A 1 -10.61 -6.47 7.76
N ALA A 2 -9.36 -6.02 7.92
CA ALA A 2 -8.19 -6.56 7.23
C ALA A 2 -7.03 -6.73 8.22
N TRP A 3 -6.21 -7.77 8.05
CA TRP A 3 -5.03 -8.04 8.86
C TRP A 3 -4.09 -8.98 8.10
N HIS A 4 -2.95 -9.30 8.69
CA HIS A 4 -2.08 -10.37 8.21
C HIS A 4 -1.89 -11.46 9.27
N GLU A 5 -1.73 -12.69 8.84
CA GLU A 5 -1.38 -13.84 9.67
C GLU A 5 -0.21 -14.58 9.01
N GLY A 6 0.93 -14.66 9.70
CA GLY A 6 2.17 -15.16 9.10
C GLY A 6 2.57 -14.39 7.83
N ASN A 7 2.32 -13.07 7.79
CA ASN A 7 2.53 -12.18 6.65
C ASN A 7 1.67 -12.49 5.41
N VAL A 8 0.61 -13.30 5.55
CA VAL A 8 -0.39 -13.57 4.52
C VAL A 8 -1.60 -12.65 4.75
N GLN A 9 -2.05 -12.00 3.69
CA GLN A 9 -3.15 -11.04 3.76
C GLN A 9 -4.48 -11.75 4.02
N LYS A 10 -5.20 -11.28 5.02
CA LYS A 10 -6.50 -11.81 5.48
C LYS A 10 -7.56 -10.72 5.46
N PHE A 11 -8.79 -11.14 5.22
CA PHE A 11 -9.94 -10.25 5.16
C PHE A 11 -11.21 -10.94 5.67
N ALA A 12 -12.07 -10.17 6.33
CA ALA A 12 -13.45 -10.56 6.63
C ALA A 12 -14.33 -9.31 6.57
N ARG A 13 -15.59 -9.49 6.16
CA ARG A 13 -16.58 -8.41 6.11
C ARG A 13 -17.77 -8.69 6.99
N SER A 14 -18.44 -7.63 7.40
CA SER A 14 -19.77 -7.67 8.01
C SER A 14 -20.77 -7.01 7.06
N THR A 15 -21.99 -7.51 7.04
CA THR A 15 -23.13 -6.92 6.32
C THR A 15 -24.27 -6.54 7.26
N ASP A 16 -24.02 -6.61 8.58
CA ASP A 16 -24.99 -6.41 9.65
C ASP A 16 -24.43 -5.48 10.75
N LEU A 17 -23.71 -4.44 10.35
CA LEU A 17 -23.13 -3.41 11.24
C LEU A 17 -22.13 -3.96 12.28
N GLY A 18 -21.45 -5.05 11.94
CA GLY A 18 -20.41 -5.62 12.79
C GLY A 18 -20.92 -6.67 13.79
N LEU A 19 -22.19 -7.07 13.71
CA LEU A 19 -22.74 -8.10 14.58
C LEU A 19 -22.20 -9.49 14.26
N THR A 20 -22.03 -9.78 12.96
CA THR A 20 -21.39 -11.02 12.48
C THR A 20 -20.38 -10.72 11.38
N TYR A 21 -19.46 -11.66 11.17
CA TYR A 21 -18.44 -11.57 10.12
C TYR A 21 -18.47 -12.79 9.21
N SER A 22 -18.13 -12.58 7.95
CA SER A 22 -17.94 -13.64 6.96
C SER A 22 -16.82 -14.61 7.38
N PRO A 23 -16.74 -15.81 6.82
CA PRO A 23 -15.53 -16.60 6.86
C PRO A 23 -14.32 -15.79 6.40
N VAL A 24 -13.15 -16.10 6.98
CA VAL A 24 -11.89 -15.41 6.66
C VAL A 24 -11.45 -15.76 5.23
N LEU A 25 -11.23 -14.73 4.42
CA LEU A 25 -10.61 -14.86 3.11
C LEU A 25 -9.10 -14.73 3.21
N THR A 26 -8.37 -15.59 2.50
CA THR A 26 -6.96 -15.39 2.19
C THR A 26 -6.89 -14.64 0.87
N LEU A 27 -6.39 -13.39 0.90
CA LEU A 27 -6.44 -12.51 -0.26
C LEU A 27 -5.33 -12.77 -1.27
N ASP A 28 -4.10 -12.88 -0.80
CA ASP A 28 -2.94 -13.22 -1.63
C ASP A 28 -2.03 -14.19 -0.88
N SER A 29 -1.95 -15.43 -1.36
CA SER A 29 -1.06 -16.45 -0.80
C SER A 29 0.29 -16.52 -1.53
N THR A 30 0.44 -15.79 -2.64
CA THR A 30 1.64 -15.82 -3.50
C THR A 30 2.72 -14.85 -3.04
N ARG A 31 2.32 -13.79 -2.32
CA ARG A 31 3.22 -12.77 -1.81
C ARG A 31 3.00 -12.56 -0.31
N ARG A 32 4.08 -12.24 0.39
CA ARG A 32 4.05 -11.87 1.80
C ARG A 32 4.03 -10.36 1.94
N GLY A 33 3.25 -9.84 2.89
CA GLY A 33 3.15 -8.40 3.12
C GLY A 33 2.63 -8.07 4.51
N ILE A 34 2.86 -6.84 4.95
CA ILE A 34 2.34 -6.25 6.19
C ILE A 34 2.07 -4.77 5.95
N GLY A 35 1.50 -4.07 6.92
CA GLY A 35 1.28 -2.61 6.79
C GLY A 35 0.21 -2.25 5.76
N SER A 36 -0.87 -3.03 5.74
CA SER A 36 -1.98 -2.88 4.79
C SER A 36 -2.97 -1.80 5.18
N ASP A 37 -3.67 -1.26 4.18
CA ASP A 37 -4.80 -0.36 4.35
C ASP A 37 -5.96 -0.72 3.41
N LEU A 38 -7.15 -0.20 3.72
CA LEU A 38 -8.40 -0.44 3.00
C LEU A 38 -9.10 0.87 2.68
N THR A 39 -9.58 0.99 1.44
CA THR A 39 -10.56 2.03 1.09
C THR A 39 -11.68 1.46 0.23
N SER A 40 -12.74 2.23 0.02
CA SER A 40 -13.86 1.86 -0.85
C SER A 40 -14.34 3.07 -1.65
N ASP A 41 -14.87 2.82 -2.85
CA ASP A 41 -15.47 3.85 -3.68
C ASP A 41 -17.00 3.91 -3.54
N THR A 42 -17.63 4.92 -4.17
CA THR A 42 -19.09 5.11 -4.13
C THR A 42 -19.87 4.01 -4.85
N ASN A 43 -19.21 3.16 -5.64
CA ASN A 43 -19.82 2.02 -6.32
C ASN A 43 -19.78 0.74 -5.46
N GLY A 44 -19.24 0.81 -4.24
CA GLY A 44 -19.10 -0.33 -3.34
C GLY A 44 -17.93 -1.24 -3.66
N ASN A 45 -17.02 -0.83 -4.55
CA ASN A 45 -15.76 -1.56 -4.72
C ASN A 45 -14.89 -1.36 -3.47
N VAL A 46 -14.16 -2.41 -3.09
CA VAL A 46 -13.22 -2.39 -1.96
C VAL A 46 -11.81 -2.60 -2.51
N TYR A 47 -10.86 -1.78 -2.03
CA TYR A 47 -9.47 -1.82 -2.43
C TYR A 47 -8.60 -2.12 -1.21
N TYR A 48 -7.84 -3.21 -1.29
CA TYR A 48 -6.94 -3.65 -0.23
C TYR A 48 -5.50 -3.46 -0.69
N PHE A 49 -4.77 -2.56 -0.03
CA PHE A 49 -3.38 -2.23 -0.32
C PHE A 49 -2.44 -2.90 0.66
N TYR A 50 -1.26 -3.31 0.18
CA TYR A 50 -0.20 -3.80 1.05
C TYR A 50 1.17 -3.68 0.37
N PRO A 51 2.25 -3.34 1.11
CA PRO A 51 3.62 -3.49 0.65
C PRO A 51 4.06 -4.95 0.82
N THR A 52 4.84 -5.44 -0.14
CA THR A 52 5.40 -6.80 -0.08
C THR A 52 6.69 -6.82 0.73
N ILE A 53 6.92 -7.93 1.45
CA ILE A 53 8.11 -8.14 2.29
C ILE A 53 8.90 -9.41 1.94
N ASP A 54 8.41 -10.22 1.00
CA ASP A 54 9.09 -11.45 0.60
C ASP A 54 10.38 -11.14 -0.18
N SER A 55 11.47 -11.85 0.11
CA SER A 55 12.78 -11.65 -0.50
C SER A 55 12.94 -12.33 -1.86
N ALA A 56 12.02 -13.22 -2.24
CA ALA A 56 12.12 -14.00 -3.48
C ALA A 56 11.74 -13.19 -4.73
N ASN A 57 11.12 -12.02 -4.56
CA ASN A 57 10.60 -11.21 -5.64
C ASN A 57 10.88 -9.72 -5.37
N PRO A 58 10.87 -8.84 -6.39
CA PRO A 58 11.01 -7.41 -6.20
C PRO A 58 9.97 -6.85 -5.22
N ALA A 59 10.39 -5.94 -4.36
CA ALA A 59 9.50 -5.27 -3.42
C ALA A 59 8.53 -4.34 -4.17
N GLN A 60 7.26 -4.31 -3.76
CA GLN A 60 6.18 -3.60 -4.44
C GLN A 60 5.10 -3.18 -3.46
N VAL A 61 4.41 -2.07 -3.74
CA VAL A 61 3.06 -1.84 -3.24
C VAL A 61 2.08 -2.49 -4.21
N ARG A 62 1.14 -3.26 -3.67
CA ARG A 62 0.12 -3.98 -4.44
C ARG A 62 -1.28 -3.64 -3.96
N VAL A 63 -2.26 -3.80 -4.84
CA VAL A 63 -3.68 -3.63 -4.52
C VAL A 63 -4.49 -4.82 -5.02
N LEU A 64 -5.42 -5.29 -4.20
CA LEU A 64 -6.48 -6.22 -4.60
C LEU A 64 -7.81 -5.47 -4.63
N LYS A 65 -8.60 -5.71 -5.68
CA LYS A 65 -9.93 -5.11 -5.84
C LYS A 65 -11.02 -6.15 -5.65
N SER A 66 -12.02 -5.77 -4.90
CA SER A 66 -13.34 -6.44 -4.88
C SER A 66 -14.36 -5.55 -5.57
N SER A 67 -15.19 -6.12 -6.42
CA SER A 67 -16.34 -5.44 -7.06
C SER A 67 -17.68 -5.91 -6.52
N ASP A 68 -17.68 -6.66 -5.43
CA ASP A 68 -18.87 -7.29 -4.82
C ASP A 68 -18.94 -7.02 -3.29
N GLY A 69 -18.43 -5.86 -2.88
CA GLY A 69 -18.44 -5.45 -1.48
C GLY A 69 -17.57 -6.32 -0.57
N GLY A 70 -16.48 -6.89 -1.07
CA GLY A 70 -15.56 -7.72 -0.31
C GLY A 70 -15.97 -9.20 -0.24
N ALA A 71 -16.87 -9.68 -1.10
CA ALA A 71 -17.18 -11.11 -1.14
C ALA A 71 -16.08 -11.92 -1.81
N THR A 72 -15.53 -11.38 -2.90
CA THR A 72 -14.36 -11.93 -3.60
C THR A 72 -13.39 -10.82 -3.99
N PHE A 73 -12.14 -11.19 -4.27
CA PHE A 73 -11.11 -10.25 -4.72
C PHE A 73 -10.47 -10.76 -6.02
N ALA A 74 -10.25 -9.85 -6.95
CA ALA A 74 -9.48 -10.11 -8.16
C ALA A 74 -7.98 -10.29 -7.84
N PRO A 75 -7.19 -10.87 -8.74
CA PRO A 75 -5.74 -10.93 -8.58
C PRO A 75 -5.12 -9.55 -8.32
N ALA A 76 -4.07 -9.51 -7.52
CA ALA A 76 -3.43 -8.25 -7.13
C ALA A 76 -2.74 -7.58 -8.33
N VAL A 77 -2.95 -6.26 -8.44
CA VAL A 77 -2.27 -5.37 -9.39
C VAL A 77 -1.09 -4.69 -8.68
N VAL A 78 0.01 -4.46 -9.38
CA VAL A 78 1.14 -3.68 -8.90
C VAL A 78 0.78 -2.20 -8.97
N VAL A 79 0.87 -1.51 -7.83
CA VAL A 79 0.71 -0.04 -7.75
C VAL A 79 2.02 0.64 -8.13
N ALA A 80 3.12 0.22 -7.49
CA ALA A 80 4.46 0.70 -7.76
C ALA A 80 5.53 -0.29 -7.29
N PRO A 81 6.74 -0.28 -7.87
CA PRO A 81 7.91 -0.88 -7.26
C PRO A 81 8.29 -0.08 -6.00
N LEU A 82 8.96 -0.74 -5.06
CA LEU A 82 9.60 -0.14 -3.90
C LEU A 82 11.13 -0.24 -4.07
N ASN A 83 11.85 0.76 -3.58
CA ASN A 83 13.31 0.73 -3.57
C ASN A 83 13.85 -0.20 -2.48
N ASP A 84 13.12 -0.33 -1.37
CA ASP A 84 13.49 -1.24 -0.28
C ASP A 84 12.27 -2.05 0.18
N ARG A 85 12.49 -2.89 1.19
CA ARG A 85 11.44 -3.70 1.81
C ARG A 85 10.81 -2.94 2.97
N PHE A 86 9.97 -3.63 3.72
CA PHE A 86 9.12 -3.07 4.77
C PHE A 86 9.84 -2.18 5.78
N ASP A 87 11.07 -2.50 6.17
CA ASP A 87 11.86 -1.72 7.13
C ASP A 87 13.24 -1.39 6.58
N PHE A 88 13.66 -0.15 6.74
CA PHE A 88 14.95 0.34 6.23
C PHE A 88 15.61 1.32 7.19
N ALA A 89 16.95 1.36 7.16
CA ALA A 89 17.74 2.30 7.96
C ALA A 89 17.90 3.62 7.21
N ILE A 90 17.83 4.73 7.96
CA ILE A 90 18.08 6.08 7.47
C ILE A 90 19.03 6.81 8.44
N PRO A 91 19.82 7.82 7.97
CA PRO A 91 20.78 8.53 8.81
C PRO A 91 20.16 9.20 10.04
N ALA A 92 18.91 9.66 9.94
CA ALA A 92 18.19 10.30 11.04
C ALA A 92 17.77 9.33 12.16
N MET A 93 17.93 8.03 12.00
CA MET A 93 17.49 7.01 12.96
C MET A 93 18.61 6.03 13.31
N ASP A 94 19.37 6.30 14.36
CA ASP A 94 20.53 5.48 14.77
C ASP A 94 20.18 4.06 15.21
N VAL A 95 19.06 3.89 15.93
CA VAL A 95 18.68 2.63 16.59
C VAL A 95 17.32 2.08 16.14
N ARG A 96 16.58 2.85 15.37
CA ARG A 96 15.29 2.46 14.81
C ARG A 96 15.35 2.45 13.30
N ARG A 97 14.34 1.81 12.70
CA ARG A 97 14.19 1.75 11.24
C ARG A 97 12.93 2.51 10.85
N ALA A 98 12.94 3.11 9.66
CA ALA A 98 11.73 3.60 9.03
C ALA A 98 10.95 2.42 8.44
N PHE A 99 9.63 2.56 8.35
CA PHE A 99 8.75 1.48 7.90
C PHE A 99 7.92 1.93 6.70
N ILE A 100 7.71 1.01 5.77
CA ILE A 100 6.82 1.20 4.62
C ILE A 100 5.42 0.76 5.03
N TYR A 101 4.59 1.71 5.44
CA TYR A 101 3.16 1.54 5.61
C TYR A 101 2.44 2.27 4.48
N VAL A 102 1.51 1.59 3.82
CA VAL A 102 0.64 2.26 2.86
C VAL A 102 -0.57 2.84 3.59
N SER A 103 -0.95 4.06 3.20
CA SER A 103 -2.24 4.67 3.55
C SER A 103 -2.98 4.97 2.27
N ALA A 104 -4.26 4.62 2.20
CA ALA A 104 -5.04 4.72 0.98
C ALA A 104 -6.41 5.33 1.25
N ASP A 105 -6.88 6.14 0.30
CA ASP A 105 -8.21 6.70 0.35
C ASP A 105 -8.79 6.90 -1.07
N THR A 106 -10.09 7.10 -1.15
CA THR A 106 -10.83 7.32 -2.39
C THR A 106 -11.60 8.64 -2.31
N ASP A 107 -11.60 9.42 -3.39
CA ASP A 107 -12.39 10.64 -3.46
C ASP A 107 -13.89 10.30 -3.49
N LEU A 108 -14.56 10.53 -2.38
CA LEU A 108 -16.01 10.35 -2.22
C LEU A 108 -16.79 11.65 -2.37
N SER A 109 -16.16 12.76 -2.78
CA SER A 109 -16.76 14.09 -2.79
C SER A 109 -17.86 14.29 -3.85
N GLY A 110 -17.94 13.39 -4.86
CA GLY A 110 -18.83 13.56 -6.01
C GLY A 110 -18.38 14.64 -7.00
N GLY A 111 -17.18 15.22 -6.82
CA GLY A 111 -16.57 16.22 -7.68
C GLY A 111 -15.91 15.62 -8.94
N PRO A 112 -15.10 16.40 -9.67
CA PRO A 112 -14.48 15.98 -10.93
C PRO A 112 -13.44 14.86 -10.75
N PHE A 113 -13.06 14.55 -9.54
CA PHE A 113 -12.13 13.48 -9.18
C PHE A 113 -12.81 12.31 -8.46
N ALA A 114 -14.15 12.29 -8.42
CA ALA A 114 -14.93 11.26 -7.76
C ALA A 114 -14.47 9.85 -8.15
N ASN A 115 -14.36 8.97 -7.15
CA ASN A 115 -13.86 7.60 -7.25
C ASN A 115 -12.40 7.45 -7.71
N ARG A 116 -11.64 8.55 -7.76
CA ARG A 116 -10.20 8.46 -7.91
C ARG A 116 -9.60 7.90 -6.62
N ILE A 117 -8.71 6.94 -6.78
CA ILE A 117 -8.06 6.26 -5.66
C ILE A 117 -6.67 6.84 -5.48
N TYR A 118 -6.29 7.06 -4.23
CA TYR A 118 -4.96 7.53 -3.82
C TYR A 118 -4.35 6.54 -2.85
N ALA A 119 -3.04 6.37 -2.93
CA ALA A 119 -2.25 5.65 -1.95
C ALA A 119 -0.95 6.41 -1.70
N ALA A 120 -0.50 6.48 -0.47
CA ALA A 120 0.74 7.13 -0.10
C ALA A 120 1.55 6.22 0.82
N TRP A 121 2.87 6.28 0.72
CA TRP A 121 3.77 5.52 1.58
C TRP A 121 5.14 6.17 1.68
N THR A 122 5.88 5.82 2.72
CA THR A 122 7.30 6.12 2.83
C THR A 122 8.10 5.11 2.00
N ASP A 123 9.01 5.59 1.16
CA ASP A 123 9.98 4.76 0.43
C ASP A 123 11.39 5.32 0.66
N THR A 124 12.40 4.65 0.16
CA THR A 124 13.79 5.07 0.25
C THR A 124 14.27 5.70 -1.05
N THR A 125 15.34 6.52 -0.97
CA THR A 125 16.02 7.06 -2.16
C THR A 125 16.98 6.04 -2.78
N ALA A 126 17.56 5.16 -1.96
CA ALA A 126 18.49 4.11 -2.40
C ALA A 126 17.80 2.75 -2.51
N ALA A 127 18.35 1.87 -3.35
CA ALA A 127 17.92 0.48 -3.42
C ALA A 127 18.27 -0.29 -2.13
N GLU A 128 17.64 -1.45 -1.92
CA GLU A 128 17.78 -2.33 -0.73
C GLU A 128 19.25 -2.57 -0.28
N SER A 129 20.19 -2.50 -1.20
CA SER A 129 21.63 -2.62 -0.92
C SER A 129 22.31 -1.31 -0.50
N GLY A 130 21.56 -0.22 -0.42
CA GLY A 130 22.09 1.08 -0.01
C GLY A 130 22.61 1.07 1.43
N THR A 131 23.72 1.79 1.69
CA THR A 131 24.19 1.97 3.06
C THR A 131 23.29 2.96 3.79
N PRO A 132 23.12 2.85 5.12
CA PRO A 132 22.34 3.82 5.90
C PRO A 132 22.75 5.29 5.65
N ALA A 133 24.03 5.53 5.39
CA ALA A 133 24.56 6.87 5.13
C ALA A 133 24.02 7.51 3.82
N ASN A 134 23.54 6.72 2.88
CA ASN A 134 23.09 7.17 1.56
C ASN A 134 21.58 6.94 1.35
N ASN A 135 20.88 6.48 2.39
CA ASN A 135 19.49 6.10 2.29
C ASN A 135 18.62 7.10 3.04
N HIS A 136 17.74 7.81 2.35
CA HIS A 136 16.86 8.80 2.92
C HIS A 136 15.39 8.40 2.69
N ALA A 137 14.52 8.77 3.63
CA ALA A 137 13.09 8.57 3.49
C ALA A 137 12.49 9.62 2.54
N ARG A 138 11.54 9.20 1.72
CA ARG A 138 10.73 10.07 0.86
C ARG A 138 9.28 9.60 0.87
N ILE A 139 8.36 10.50 0.58
CA ILE A 139 6.95 10.17 0.48
C ILE A 139 6.56 10.04 -0.99
N VAL A 140 6.05 8.87 -1.35
CA VAL A 140 5.51 8.59 -2.68
C VAL A 140 4.00 8.60 -2.62
N VAL A 141 3.36 9.22 -3.62
CA VAL A 141 1.91 9.21 -3.80
C VAL A 141 1.58 8.54 -5.13
N ALA A 142 0.70 7.56 -5.10
CA ALA A 142 0.13 6.93 -6.29
C ALA A 142 -1.34 7.34 -6.45
N ARG A 143 -1.79 7.46 -7.70
CA ARG A 143 -3.19 7.71 -8.03
C ARG A 143 -3.66 6.82 -9.17
N SER A 144 -4.90 6.38 -9.09
CA SER A 144 -5.62 5.68 -10.16
C SER A 144 -6.94 6.39 -10.46
N ALA A 145 -7.27 6.53 -11.74
CA ALA A 145 -8.53 7.10 -12.21
C ALA A 145 -9.42 6.07 -12.93
N ASP A 146 -8.99 4.81 -12.98
CA ASP A 146 -9.63 3.70 -13.71
C ASP A 146 -10.01 2.53 -12.80
N GLY A 147 -10.26 2.83 -11.52
CA GLY A 147 -10.67 1.83 -10.53
C GLY A 147 -9.55 0.85 -10.16
N GLY A 148 -8.30 1.31 -10.12
CA GLY A 148 -7.15 0.55 -9.67
C GLY A 148 -6.48 -0.30 -10.74
N ALA A 149 -6.86 -0.16 -12.03
CA ALA A 149 -6.26 -0.92 -13.12
C ALA A 149 -4.87 -0.40 -13.50
N THR A 150 -4.70 0.93 -13.53
CA THR A 150 -3.41 1.57 -13.77
C THR A 150 -3.11 2.65 -12.73
N TRP A 151 -1.81 2.93 -12.54
CA TRP A 151 -1.33 3.82 -11.49
C TRP A 151 -0.28 4.79 -12.01
N ASN A 152 -0.37 6.04 -11.53
CA ASN A 152 0.65 7.06 -11.74
C ASN A 152 1.21 7.46 -10.38
N THR A 153 2.53 7.49 -10.26
CA THR A 153 3.24 7.86 -9.03
C THR A 153 3.91 9.22 -9.16
N THR A 154 4.01 9.92 -8.04
CA THR A 154 4.77 11.17 -7.91
C THR A 154 5.36 11.24 -6.50
N LEU A 155 6.41 12.02 -6.32
CA LEU A 155 6.86 12.40 -4.98
C LEU A 155 5.90 13.45 -4.39
N ALA A 156 5.69 13.40 -3.08
CA ALA A 156 4.83 14.35 -2.38
C ALA A 156 5.42 15.75 -2.37
N HIS A 157 6.74 15.86 -2.42
CA HIS A 157 7.47 17.13 -2.44
C HIS A 157 8.64 17.07 -3.44
N GLU A 158 8.90 18.14 -4.16
CA GLU A 158 9.98 18.20 -5.15
C GLU A 158 11.39 17.98 -4.55
N SER A 159 11.58 18.35 -3.28
CA SER A 159 12.86 18.12 -2.58
C SER A 159 13.02 16.70 -2.03
N ASP A 160 12.00 15.84 -2.13
CA ASP A 160 12.11 14.42 -1.75
C ASP A 160 13.03 13.62 -2.70
N ASP A 161 13.38 14.20 -3.86
CA ASP A 161 14.35 13.63 -4.80
C ASP A 161 15.81 13.99 -4.44
N LEU A 162 16.03 14.81 -3.41
CA LEU A 162 17.37 15.19 -2.96
C LEU A 162 17.85 14.22 -1.90
N ASP A 163 19.01 13.58 -2.14
CA ASP A 163 19.68 12.64 -1.24
C ASP A 163 20.23 13.29 0.05
N THR A 164 19.62 14.35 0.53
CA THR A 164 20.18 15.15 1.64
C THR A 164 19.24 15.37 2.80
N VAL A 165 17.98 14.93 2.69
CA VAL A 165 16.96 15.24 3.72
C VAL A 165 16.03 14.05 3.93
N ASP A 166 15.86 13.63 5.17
CA ASP A 166 14.81 12.70 5.59
C ASP A 166 13.48 13.45 5.80
N ARG A 167 12.37 12.89 5.30
CA ARG A 167 11.03 13.47 5.38
C ARG A 167 10.05 12.49 6.03
#